data_0b74daa792b9116e55643b10cca9e64b
#
_entry.id   0b74daa792b9116e55643b10cca9e64b
#
_cell.length_a   1.000
_cell.length_b   1.000
_cell.length_c   1.000
_cell.angle_alpha   90.00
_cell.angle_beta   90.00
_cell.angle_gamma   90.00
#
_symmetry.space_group_name_H-M   'P 1'
#
loop_
_entity.id
_entity.type
_entity.pdbx_description
1 polymer ?
#
loop_
_entity_poly.entity_id
_entity_poly.type
_entity_poly.pdbx_seq_one_letter_code
_entity_poly.pdbx_strand_id
1 'polypeptide(L)'
;MTAGMELAIKDGKSTSFFTDRWLGNGECLADHVLPHSDELEEDQCVASFVQSSGDWDLERMRNFLPEEMVLRIAGVQPPRPDAGEDLPIWGPESDGRFRIRTAYDIASSYVANPQQGNWKTVWKWQGPAKIRYFLWLATRGRLLTNSERKRRHLSNSDKCSNCEDEVESVVHVIRDCGLARQVWCDTIEPGNQPAFFAAECNEWQEDNLSKPEFSLRFGATCWAFWKARNERVFKGKATTKDGFMRRINEWLVVIRSAMEKDQALHHTPAPPQKTAEIAWTPPPRQWIAINCDGSVLQNSGVAFAGGLLRDHGGRCLGAFACNLGICSITTAELRGAVMGLQAAWDDGYRKVQLQLDSQVAVHLLQDKNYRDHAQAGVLSKAQELLSRQWDVDIIHIYREGNKCADFLANLGHTLDIELHCIPIDPSCLSHLILYDGQGLSEPRSILIN
;
A
#
# COMPACT_ATOMS: atom_id res chain seq x y z
N MET A 1 15.94 -13.19 -7.10
CA MET A 1 14.47 -13.27 -6.97
C MET A 1 13.97 -13.62 -5.54
N THR A 2 14.85 -14.01 -4.63
CA THR A 2 14.49 -14.34 -3.23
C THR A 2 14.18 -13.12 -2.33
N ALA A 3 14.63 -11.93 -2.70
CA ALA A 3 14.38 -10.71 -1.95
C ALA A 3 12.93 -10.23 -2.14
N GLY A 4 12.04 -10.59 -1.27
CA GLY A 4 10.60 -10.26 -1.34
C GLY A 4 9.70 -11.49 -1.36
N MET A 5 10.27 -12.69 -1.44
CA MET A 5 9.52 -13.92 -1.24
C MET A 5 9.42 -14.23 0.25
N GLU A 6 8.25 -14.60 0.69
CA GLU A 6 7.93 -15.04 2.04
C GLU A 6 7.04 -16.28 1.99
N LEU A 7 6.79 -16.92 3.13
CA LEU A 7 5.92 -18.07 3.24
C LEU A 7 4.66 -17.71 4.03
N ALA A 8 3.50 -17.97 3.47
CA ALA A 8 2.24 -17.95 4.20
C ALA A 8 2.07 -19.30 4.92
N ILE A 9 2.04 -19.25 6.24
CA ILE A 9 1.94 -20.42 7.09
C ILE A 9 0.53 -21.00 7.05
N LYS A 10 0.45 -22.32 6.86
CA LYS A 10 -0.77 -23.13 6.90
C LYS A 10 -0.63 -24.30 7.84
N ASP A 11 0.07 -25.38 7.46
CA ASP A 11 0.34 -26.50 8.37
C ASP A 11 1.69 -26.38 9.10
N GLY A 12 2.56 -25.47 8.66
CA GLY A 12 3.84 -25.14 9.28
C GLY A 12 4.87 -26.26 9.26
N LYS A 13 4.68 -27.31 8.47
CA LYS A 13 5.56 -28.49 8.43
C LYS A 13 6.74 -28.32 7.51
N SER A 14 6.56 -27.56 6.42
CA SER A 14 7.58 -27.34 5.41
C SER A 14 8.42 -26.08 5.63
N THR A 15 7.99 -25.19 6.50
CA THR A 15 8.65 -23.90 6.78
C THR A 15 9.56 -24.05 7.99
N SER A 16 10.86 -23.69 7.83
CA SER A 16 11.80 -23.57 8.95
C SER A 16 11.41 -22.40 9.84
N PHE A 17 11.36 -22.63 11.15
CA PHE A 17 11.00 -21.59 12.11
C PHE A 17 12.01 -20.44 12.12
N PHE A 18 13.31 -20.73 12.06
CA PHE A 18 14.37 -19.75 12.20
C PHE A 18 14.85 -19.14 10.87
N THR A 19 14.99 -19.96 9.83
CA THR A 19 15.71 -19.55 8.61
C THR A 19 14.81 -19.08 7.48
N ASP A 20 13.54 -19.45 7.50
CA ASP A 20 12.59 -18.99 6.50
C ASP A 20 11.95 -17.65 6.89
N ARG A 21 11.48 -16.92 5.86
CA ARG A 21 10.78 -15.63 6.01
C ARG A 21 9.29 -15.86 5.99
N TRP A 22 8.64 -15.72 7.12
CA TRP A 22 7.21 -15.99 7.26
C TRP A 22 6.44 -15.00 8.18
N LEU A 23 7.14 -13.99 8.72
CA LEU A 23 6.54 -13.01 9.64
C LEU A 23 5.96 -11.77 8.95
N GLY A 24 6.02 -11.67 7.62
CA GLY A 24 5.48 -10.54 6.87
C GLY A 24 6.34 -9.27 6.90
N ASN A 25 7.57 -9.36 7.43
CA ASN A 25 8.51 -8.23 7.52
C ASN A 25 9.80 -8.42 6.69
N GLY A 26 9.93 -9.56 6.00
CA GLY A 26 11.11 -9.89 5.19
C GLY A 26 12.33 -10.36 5.98
N GLU A 27 12.22 -10.53 7.31
CA GLU A 27 13.31 -10.94 8.20
C GLU A 27 13.21 -12.44 8.55
N CYS A 28 14.32 -13.02 8.98
CA CYS A 28 14.40 -14.37 9.52
C CYS A 28 14.54 -14.31 11.05
N LEU A 29 13.93 -15.23 11.78
CA LEU A 29 14.05 -15.26 13.23
C LEU A 29 15.48 -15.54 13.72
N ALA A 30 16.29 -16.23 12.92
CA ALA A 30 17.70 -16.49 13.22
C ALA A 30 18.49 -15.20 13.49
N ASP A 31 18.13 -14.09 12.84
CA ASP A 31 18.79 -12.80 13.01
C ASP A 31 18.47 -12.11 14.36
N HIS A 32 17.49 -12.63 15.09
CA HIS A 32 16.96 -12.04 16.33
C HIS A 32 17.10 -12.93 17.58
N VAL A 33 17.76 -14.08 17.47
CA VAL A 33 17.96 -15.01 18.60
C VAL A 33 18.81 -14.33 19.68
N LEU A 34 18.36 -14.43 20.94
CA LEU A 34 19.06 -13.85 22.09
C LEU A 34 20.40 -14.56 22.35
N PRO A 35 21.48 -13.81 22.73
CA PRO A 35 22.73 -14.41 23.16
C PRO A 35 22.48 -15.33 24.37
N HIS A 36 23.01 -16.53 24.39
CA HIS A 36 22.87 -17.57 25.43
C HIS A 36 21.77 -18.62 25.22
N SER A 37 21.25 -18.76 24.02
CA SER A 37 20.32 -19.85 23.68
C SER A 37 21.06 -21.05 23.07
N ASP A 38 21.93 -21.69 23.84
CA ASP A 38 22.90 -22.69 23.36
C ASP A 38 22.32 -24.06 22.94
N GLU A 39 20.99 -24.25 22.97
CA GLU A 39 20.34 -25.54 22.69
C GLU A 39 19.27 -25.45 21.57
N LEU A 40 19.36 -24.49 20.67
CA LEU A 40 18.37 -24.39 19.60
C LEU A 40 18.77 -25.26 18.40
N GLU A 41 17.93 -26.23 18.09
CA GLU A 41 18.02 -26.97 16.83
C GLU A 41 17.48 -26.07 15.69
N GLU A 42 18.35 -25.60 14.81
CA GLU A 42 17.99 -24.68 13.69
C GLU A 42 17.02 -25.30 12.68
N ASP A 43 16.91 -26.62 12.63
CA ASP A 43 16.09 -27.36 11.65
C ASP A 43 14.62 -27.56 12.09
N GLN A 44 14.18 -26.89 13.19
CA GLN A 44 12.80 -27.04 13.63
C GLN A 44 11.82 -26.32 12.71
N CYS A 45 10.71 -27.01 12.36
CA CYS A 45 9.65 -26.41 11.57
C CYS A 45 8.70 -25.56 12.45
N VAL A 46 7.96 -24.67 11.82
CA VAL A 46 7.00 -23.75 12.48
C VAL A 46 5.98 -24.51 13.32
N ALA A 47 5.50 -25.67 12.84
CA ALA A 47 4.53 -26.51 13.56
C ALA A 47 5.06 -27.03 14.91
N SER A 48 6.38 -27.12 15.13
CA SER A 48 6.99 -27.59 16.38
C SER A 48 6.84 -26.61 17.56
N PHE A 49 6.38 -25.38 17.26
CA PHE A 49 6.20 -24.30 18.22
C PHE A 49 4.71 -24.05 18.57
N VAL A 50 3.84 -25.01 18.27
CA VAL A 50 2.43 -24.97 18.60
C VAL A 50 2.13 -25.97 19.73
N GLN A 51 1.37 -25.50 20.69
CA GLN A 51 0.90 -26.36 21.82
C GLN A 51 -0.17 -27.34 21.36
N SER A 52 -0.45 -28.34 22.17
CA SER A 52 -1.54 -29.31 21.94
C SER A 52 -2.93 -28.69 21.90
N SER A 53 -3.10 -27.47 22.45
CA SER A 53 -4.33 -26.65 22.33
C SER A 53 -4.54 -26.11 20.92
N GLY A 54 -3.49 -26.06 20.07
CA GLY A 54 -3.48 -25.41 18.78
C GLY A 54 -3.02 -23.95 18.82
N ASP A 55 -2.59 -23.44 19.95
CA ASP A 55 -2.07 -22.08 20.13
C ASP A 55 -0.54 -22.07 20.06
N TRP A 56 0.05 -20.88 19.84
CA TRP A 56 1.49 -20.69 19.88
C TRP A 56 2.05 -20.98 21.28
N ASP A 57 3.22 -21.62 21.37
CA ASP A 57 3.97 -21.78 22.60
C ASP A 57 4.85 -20.55 22.87
N LEU A 58 4.20 -19.43 23.20
CA LEU A 58 4.85 -18.13 23.37
C LEU A 58 5.78 -18.10 24.59
N GLU A 59 5.48 -18.85 25.65
CA GLU A 59 6.35 -18.95 26.84
C GLU A 59 7.69 -19.59 26.47
N ARG A 60 7.68 -20.67 25.69
CA ARG A 60 8.89 -21.30 25.17
C ARG A 60 9.70 -20.32 24.30
N MET A 61 9.02 -19.54 23.44
CA MET A 61 9.69 -18.61 22.53
C MET A 61 10.34 -17.43 23.25
N ARG A 62 9.78 -16.94 24.36
CA ARG A 62 10.37 -15.87 25.19
C ARG A 62 11.74 -16.23 25.78
N ASN A 63 12.08 -17.51 25.88
CA ASN A 63 13.39 -17.92 26.37
C ASN A 63 14.53 -17.63 25.40
N PHE A 64 14.24 -17.45 24.10
CA PHE A 64 15.26 -17.27 23.07
C PHE A 64 14.96 -16.16 22.05
N LEU A 65 13.78 -15.53 22.07
CA LEU A 65 13.41 -14.42 21.21
C LEU A 65 13.07 -13.18 22.04
N PRO A 66 13.39 -11.96 21.54
CA PRO A 66 12.91 -10.72 22.14
C PRO A 66 11.40 -10.59 22.00
N GLU A 67 10.77 -9.87 22.95
CA GLU A 67 9.31 -9.74 23.04
C GLU A 67 8.68 -9.20 21.74
N GLU A 68 9.37 -8.34 21.00
CA GLU A 68 8.89 -7.84 19.71
C GLU A 68 8.67 -8.98 18.71
N MET A 69 9.59 -9.97 18.64
CA MET A 69 9.45 -11.11 17.74
C MET A 69 8.35 -12.05 18.22
N VAL A 70 8.22 -12.25 19.52
CA VAL A 70 7.11 -13.02 20.12
C VAL A 70 5.76 -12.40 19.77
N LEU A 71 5.64 -11.07 19.86
CA LEU A 71 4.42 -10.36 19.46
C LEU A 71 4.14 -10.47 17.96
N ARG A 72 5.18 -10.47 17.11
CA ARG A 72 5.01 -10.71 15.66
C ARG A 72 4.53 -12.13 15.36
N ILE A 73 5.09 -13.12 16.02
CA ILE A 73 4.64 -14.52 15.90
C ILE A 73 3.19 -14.66 16.35
N ALA A 74 2.82 -14.06 17.48
CA ALA A 74 1.43 -14.03 17.95
C ALA A 74 0.46 -13.40 16.96
N GLY A 75 0.94 -12.41 16.16
CA GLY A 75 0.17 -11.79 15.09
C GLY A 75 -0.14 -12.72 13.92
N VAL A 76 0.65 -13.80 13.73
CA VAL A 76 0.40 -14.81 12.71
C VAL A 76 -0.59 -15.86 13.26
N GLN A 77 -1.53 -16.30 12.42
CA GLN A 77 -2.44 -17.40 12.79
C GLN A 77 -1.62 -18.68 13.03
N PRO A 78 -1.78 -19.37 14.18
CA PRO A 78 -1.10 -20.63 14.41
C PRO A 78 -1.36 -21.66 13.30
N PRO A 79 -0.34 -22.42 12.87
CA PRO A 79 -0.49 -23.44 11.83
C PRO A 79 -1.45 -24.55 12.27
N ARG A 80 -2.12 -25.13 11.30
CA ARG A 80 -3.10 -26.19 11.53
C ARG A 80 -2.84 -27.39 10.62
N PRO A 81 -2.85 -28.62 11.13
CA PRO A 81 -2.53 -29.82 10.35
C PRO A 81 -3.43 -30.04 9.11
N ASP A 82 -4.65 -29.51 9.14
CA ASP A 82 -5.69 -29.64 8.10
C ASP A 82 -5.73 -28.44 7.12
N ALA A 83 -4.89 -27.41 7.31
CA ALA A 83 -4.90 -26.21 6.50
C ALA A 83 -4.21 -26.37 5.13
N GLY A 84 -3.52 -27.49 4.90
CA GLY A 84 -2.73 -27.77 3.69
C GLY A 84 -1.31 -27.23 3.78
N GLU A 85 -0.53 -27.39 2.72
CA GLU A 85 0.89 -27.00 2.67
C GLU A 85 1.09 -25.48 2.73
N ASP A 86 2.21 -25.06 3.34
CA ASP A 86 2.66 -23.68 3.36
C ASP A 86 2.92 -23.17 1.93
N LEU A 87 2.66 -21.90 1.66
CA LEU A 87 2.72 -21.35 0.31
C LEU A 87 3.71 -20.19 0.18
N PRO A 88 4.51 -20.17 -0.91
CA PRO A 88 5.30 -18.98 -1.22
C PRO A 88 4.38 -17.84 -1.66
N ILE A 89 4.58 -16.68 -1.04
CA ILE A 89 3.86 -15.43 -1.34
C ILE A 89 4.85 -14.31 -1.65
N TRP A 90 4.33 -13.26 -2.26
CA TRP A 90 5.08 -12.02 -2.48
C TRP A 90 4.82 -11.05 -1.31
N GLY A 91 5.72 -11.02 -0.31
CA GLY A 91 5.59 -10.26 0.94
C GLY A 91 5.32 -8.75 0.77
N PRO A 92 5.90 -8.04 -0.23
CA PRO A 92 5.64 -6.62 -0.45
C PRO A 92 4.20 -6.23 -0.80
N GLU A 93 3.35 -7.19 -1.11
CA GLU A 93 1.95 -6.96 -1.44
C GLU A 93 1.03 -7.59 -0.39
N SER A 94 0.03 -6.86 0.04
CA SER A 94 -0.90 -7.30 1.08
C SER A 94 -1.75 -8.51 0.70
N ASP A 95 -1.92 -8.76 -0.61
CA ASP A 95 -2.62 -9.93 -1.15
C ASP A 95 -1.68 -11.12 -1.44
N GLY A 96 -0.37 -10.96 -1.21
CA GLY A 96 0.64 -11.98 -1.46
C GLY A 96 0.97 -12.24 -2.93
N ARG A 97 0.35 -11.49 -3.87
CA ARG A 97 0.54 -11.69 -5.30
C ARG A 97 1.72 -10.92 -5.85
N PHE A 98 2.51 -11.56 -6.71
CA PHE A 98 3.64 -10.92 -7.36
C PHE A 98 3.20 -9.77 -8.26
N ARG A 99 3.83 -8.59 -8.08
CA ARG A 99 3.69 -7.43 -8.96
C ARG A 99 5.04 -6.91 -9.42
N ILE A 100 5.16 -6.67 -10.72
CA ILE A 100 6.39 -6.15 -11.33
C ILE A 100 6.81 -4.82 -10.71
N ARG A 101 5.87 -3.98 -10.30
CA ARG A 101 6.13 -2.68 -9.69
C ARG A 101 6.93 -2.84 -8.40
N THR A 102 6.43 -3.63 -7.44
CA THR A 102 7.09 -3.84 -6.15
C THR A 102 8.38 -4.65 -6.27
N ALA A 103 8.44 -5.59 -7.23
CA ALA A 103 9.70 -6.28 -7.56
C ALA A 103 10.76 -5.32 -8.10
N TYR A 104 10.37 -4.35 -8.94
CA TYR A 104 11.28 -3.31 -9.44
C TYR A 104 11.71 -2.37 -8.32
N ASP A 105 10.82 -1.99 -7.41
CA ASP A 105 11.14 -1.12 -6.28
C ASP A 105 12.18 -1.78 -5.36
N ILE A 106 12.05 -3.07 -5.06
CA ILE A 106 13.04 -3.84 -4.30
C ILE A 106 14.37 -3.91 -5.08
N ALA A 107 14.34 -4.31 -6.35
CA ALA A 107 15.55 -4.41 -7.14
C ALA A 107 16.28 -3.07 -7.28
N SER A 108 15.55 -1.96 -7.35
CA SER A 108 16.11 -0.61 -7.44
C SER A 108 16.65 -0.10 -6.11
N SER A 109 16.14 -0.54 -4.97
CA SER A 109 16.67 -0.20 -3.64
C SER A 109 18.05 -0.81 -3.38
N TYR A 110 18.34 -1.99 -3.93
CA TYR A 110 19.69 -2.59 -3.90
C TYR A 110 20.71 -1.84 -4.78
N VAL A 111 20.23 -1.07 -5.77
CA VAL A 111 21.05 -0.25 -6.67
C VAL A 111 20.99 1.22 -6.26
N ALA A 112 20.62 1.51 -5.03
CA ALA A 112 20.42 2.86 -4.54
C ALA A 112 21.66 3.72 -4.68
N ASN A 113 21.75 4.44 -5.81
CA ASN A 113 22.50 5.67 -5.91
C ASN A 113 21.57 6.78 -5.35
N PRO A 114 21.93 7.46 -4.24
CA PRO A 114 21.09 8.46 -3.59
C PRO A 114 20.91 9.76 -4.39
N GLN A 115 21.33 9.80 -5.65
CA GLN A 115 21.00 10.86 -6.60
C GLN A 115 19.55 10.72 -7.14
N GLN A 116 18.59 10.60 -6.26
CA GLN A 116 17.19 10.75 -6.62
C GLN A 116 16.86 12.23 -6.72
N GLY A 117 17.02 12.79 -7.93
CA GLY A 117 16.41 14.08 -8.24
C GLY A 117 14.91 14.04 -7.91
N ASN A 118 14.38 15.16 -7.45
CA ASN A 118 12.99 15.28 -7.00
C ASN A 118 12.01 15.17 -8.19
N TRP A 119 11.87 13.95 -8.74
CA TRP A 119 10.97 13.63 -9.86
C TRP A 119 9.51 14.00 -9.60
N LYS A 120 9.13 14.27 -8.33
CA LYS A 120 7.78 14.73 -7.95
C LYS A 120 7.43 16.03 -8.64
N THR A 121 8.39 16.95 -8.84
CA THR A 121 8.20 18.21 -9.55
C THR A 121 7.80 17.99 -11.00
N VAL A 122 8.43 17.04 -11.69
CA VAL A 122 8.08 16.68 -13.08
C VAL A 122 6.66 16.16 -13.19
N TRP A 123 6.23 15.31 -12.26
CA TRP A 123 4.87 14.73 -12.27
C TRP A 123 3.78 15.72 -11.87
N LYS A 124 4.12 16.75 -11.09
CA LYS A 124 3.21 17.86 -10.77
C LYS A 124 3.09 18.89 -11.90
N TRP A 125 4.00 18.87 -12.87
CA TRP A 125 3.97 19.81 -13.98
C TRP A 125 2.68 19.67 -14.82
N GLN A 126 2.02 20.79 -15.09
CA GLN A 126 0.65 20.85 -15.63
C GLN A 126 0.52 20.56 -17.14
N GLY A 127 1.60 20.28 -17.85
CA GLY A 127 1.56 20.05 -19.30
C GLY A 127 1.18 18.62 -19.72
N PRO A 128 1.08 18.34 -21.03
CA PRO A 128 0.68 17.05 -21.59
C PRO A 128 1.55 15.89 -21.12
N ALA A 129 0.95 14.71 -20.90
CA ALA A 129 1.61 13.51 -20.38
C ALA A 129 2.86 13.13 -21.18
N LYS A 130 2.85 13.28 -22.51
CA LYS A 130 4.02 12.97 -23.37
C LYS A 130 5.23 13.87 -23.07
N ILE A 131 5.01 15.13 -22.71
CA ILE A 131 6.10 16.06 -22.35
C ILE A 131 6.55 15.78 -20.92
N ARG A 132 5.64 15.47 -19.98
CA ARG A 132 6.01 15.00 -18.62
C ARG A 132 6.91 13.78 -18.68
N TYR A 133 6.53 12.79 -19.47
CA TYR A 133 7.34 11.57 -19.65
C TYR A 133 8.72 11.88 -20.24
N PHE A 134 8.81 12.77 -21.24
CA PHE A 134 10.07 13.24 -21.78
C PHE A 134 10.94 13.92 -20.71
N LEU A 135 10.37 14.86 -19.94
CA LEU A 135 11.08 15.56 -18.86
C LEU A 135 11.57 14.58 -17.79
N TRP A 136 10.76 13.58 -17.45
CA TRP A 136 11.15 12.51 -16.53
C TRP A 136 12.32 11.68 -17.07
N LEU A 137 12.30 11.31 -18.36
CA LEU A 137 13.44 10.62 -19.00
C LEU A 137 14.69 11.51 -19.03
N ALA A 138 14.52 12.81 -19.23
CA ALA A 138 15.62 13.76 -19.20
C ALA A 138 16.27 13.85 -17.82
N THR A 139 15.48 13.98 -16.76
CA THR A 139 15.97 13.95 -15.36
C THR A 139 16.72 12.67 -15.03
N ARG A 140 16.32 11.54 -15.59
CA ARG A 140 16.97 10.24 -15.39
C ARG A 140 18.16 9.99 -16.31
N GLY A 141 18.51 10.92 -17.19
CA GLY A 141 19.57 10.73 -18.20
C GLY A 141 19.27 9.60 -19.19
N ARG A 142 17.98 9.25 -19.40
CA ARG A 142 17.56 8.10 -20.21
C ARG A 142 17.05 8.44 -21.59
N LEU A 143 17.17 9.69 -21.99
CA LEU A 143 16.90 10.09 -23.38
C LEU A 143 17.92 9.47 -24.32
N LEU A 144 17.46 9.03 -25.49
CA LEU A 144 18.30 8.35 -26.48
C LEU A 144 19.15 9.39 -27.28
N THR A 145 20.03 10.11 -26.56
CA THR A 145 21.06 10.98 -27.12
C THR A 145 22.16 10.16 -27.80
N ASN A 146 23.09 10.78 -28.54
CA ASN A 146 24.17 10.03 -29.16
C ASN A 146 25.11 9.40 -28.14
N SER A 147 25.34 10.02 -26.98
CA SER A 147 26.08 9.37 -25.90
C SER A 147 25.37 8.11 -25.38
N GLU A 148 24.05 8.16 -25.18
CA GLU A 148 23.26 7.01 -24.77
C GLU A 148 23.15 5.93 -25.88
N ARG A 149 23.04 6.36 -27.15
CA ARG A 149 23.06 5.45 -28.30
C ARG A 149 24.40 4.71 -28.41
N LYS A 150 25.52 5.40 -28.22
CA LYS A 150 26.86 4.79 -28.19
C LYS A 150 26.98 3.81 -27.03
N ARG A 151 26.53 4.19 -25.83
CA ARG A 151 26.52 3.32 -24.65
C ARG A 151 25.71 2.03 -24.88
N ARG A 152 24.66 2.11 -25.69
CA ARG A 152 23.81 0.96 -26.08
C ARG A 152 24.24 0.26 -27.35
N HIS A 153 25.41 0.59 -27.89
CA HIS A 153 25.93 0.02 -29.17
C HIS A 153 25.02 0.27 -30.38
N LEU A 154 24.20 1.35 -30.34
CA LEU A 154 23.33 1.76 -31.44
C LEU A 154 23.98 2.83 -32.36
N SER A 155 25.17 3.31 -32.01
CA SER A 155 25.95 4.30 -32.75
C SER A 155 27.43 4.17 -32.40
N ASN A 156 28.31 4.49 -33.33
CA ASN A 156 29.76 4.55 -33.11
C ASN A 156 30.22 5.91 -32.58
N SER A 157 29.40 6.96 -32.70
CA SER A 157 29.71 8.32 -32.28
C SER A 157 28.75 8.80 -31.18
N ASP A 158 29.31 9.48 -30.19
CA ASP A 158 28.61 10.20 -29.12
C ASP A 158 28.53 11.70 -29.39
N LYS A 159 29.06 12.17 -30.51
CA LYS A 159 29.14 13.61 -30.85
C LYS A 159 27.80 14.21 -31.25
N CYS A 160 27.61 15.47 -30.91
CA CYS A 160 26.45 16.27 -31.35
C CYS A 160 26.53 16.55 -32.85
N SER A 161 25.50 16.24 -33.62
CA SER A 161 25.41 16.52 -35.05
C SER A 161 25.30 18.01 -35.37
N ASN A 162 25.25 18.88 -34.38
CA ASN A 162 25.19 20.36 -34.56
C ASN A 162 26.49 21.07 -34.16
N CYS A 163 27.18 20.54 -33.12
CA CYS A 163 28.40 21.13 -32.58
C CYS A 163 29.66 20.36 -32.96
N GLU A 164 29.53 19.20 -33.60
CA GLU A 164 30.53 18.27 -34.15
C GLU A 164 31.57 17.75 -33.13
N ASP A 165 32.10 18.61 -32.25
CA ASP A 165 33.14 18.26 -31.26
C ASP A 165 32.61 17.97 -29.85
N GLU A 166 31.39 18.35 -29.51
CA GLU A 166 30.80 18.19 -28.19
C GLU A 166 30.07 16.86 -28.01
N VAL A 167 30.23 16.24 -26.84
CA VAL A 167 29.48 15.04 -26.48
C VAL A 167 27.99 15.37 -26.34
N GLU A 168 27.13 14.65 -27.06
CA GLU A 168 25.71 14.86 -27.02
C GLU A 168 25.08 14.18 -25.77
N SER A 169 25.19 14.85 -24.62
CA SER A 169 24.47 14.49 -23.39
C SER A 169 23.03 15.06 -23.40
N VAL A 170 22.23 14.69 -22.37
CA VAL A 170 20.87 15.23 -22.23
C VAL A 170 20.92 16.74 -22.06
N VAL A 171 21.75 17.24 -21.13
CA VAL A 171 21.85 18.69 -20.86
C VAL A 171 22.40 19.44 -22.07
N HIS A 172 23.34 18.84 -22.81
CA HIS A 172 23.82 19.42 -24.05
C HIS A 172 22.67 19.67 -25.05
N VAL A 173 21.82 18.68 -25.30
CA VAL A 173 20.71 18.80 -26.25
C VAL A 173 19.72 19.88 -25.85
N ILE A 174 19.35 19.94 -24.58
CA ILE A 174 18.23 20.81 -24.12
C ILE A 174 18.68 22.15 -23.55
N ARG A 175 20.00 22.38 -23.33
CA ARG A 175 20.53 23.63 -22.75
C ARG A 175 21.79 24.13 -23.43
N ASP A 176 22.84 23.30 -23.56
CA ASP A 176 24.20 23.79 -23.83
C ASP A 176 24.59 23.77 -25.30
N CYS A 177 23.89 23.02 -26.17
CA CYS A 177 24.09 23.03 -27.61
C CYS A 177 24.01 24.49 -28.11
N GLY A 178 24.94 24.90 -28.98
CA GLY A 178 25.07 26.28 -29.43
C GLY A 178 23.77 26.96 -29.85
N LEU A 179 22.88 26.24 -30.55
CA LEU A 179 21.57 26.75 -30.95
C LEU A 179 20.59 26.80 -29.74
N ALA A 180 20.62 25.85 -28.86
CA ALA A 180 19.80 25.85 -27.64
C ALA A 180 20.21 27.00 -26.70
N ARG A 181 21.53 27.21 -26.55
CA ARG A 181 22.10 28.30 -25.77
C ARG A 181 21.66 29.66 -26.28
N GLN A 182 21.68 29.89 -27.60
CA GLN A 182 21.19 31.16 -28.21
C GLN A 182 19.72 31.43 -27.89
N VAL A 183 18.85 30.41 -27.96
CA VAL A 183 17.42 30.56 -27.64
C VAL A 183 17.21 30.84 -26.14
N TRP A 184 17.99 30.17 -25.27
CA TRP A 184 17.91 30.44 -23.83
C TRP A 184 18.43 31.82 -23.45
N CYS A 185 19.51 32.32 -24.11
CA CYS A 185 20.00 33.67 -23.89
C CYS A 185 18.97 34.76 -24.25
N ASP A 186 18.13 34.52 -25.24
CA ASP A 186 17.03 35.44 -25.58
C ASP A 186 15.84 35.31 -24.60
N THR A 187 15.72 34.20 -23.90
CA THR A 187 14.58 33.90 -23.03
C THR A 187 14.86 34.26 -21.56
N ILE A 188 16.10 34.12 -21.15
CA ILE A 188 16.54 34.33 -19.75
C ILE A 188 17.18 35.72 -19.64
N GLU A 189 16.78 36.48 -18.64
CA GLU A 189 17.36 37.78 -18.34
C GLU A 189 18.89 37.70 -18.17
N PRO A 190 19.67 38.64 -18.70
CA PRO A 190 21.13 38.58 -18.68
C PRO A 190 21.75 38.32 -17.28
N GLY A 191 21.17 38.91 -16.23
CA GLY A 191 21.64 38.72 -14.86
C GLY A 191 21.49 37.30 -14.33
N ASN A 192 20.54 36.53 -14.85
CA ASN A 192 20.24 35.17 -14.42
C ASN A 192 20.94 34.09 -15.26
N GLN A 193 21.52 34.45 -16.40
CA GLN A 193 22.14 33.52 -17.34
C GLN A 193 23.32 32.73 -16.72
N PRO A 194 24.25 33.34 -15.95
CA PRO A 194 25.34 32.60 -15.37
C PRO A 194 24.87 31.44 -14.49
N ALA A 195 23.92 31.69 -13.59
CA ALA A 195 23.36 30.66 -12.70
C ALA A 195 22.59 29.59 -13.48
N PHE A 196 21.81 30.01 -14.49
CA PHE A 196 21.03 29.11 -15.35
C PHE A 196 21.92 28.09 -16.09
N PHE A 197 23.08 28.50 -16.60
CA PHE A 197 23.96 27.62 -17.36
C PHE A 197 24.97 26.85 -16.47
N ALA A 198 25.22 27.28 -15.22
CA ALA A 198 26.13 26.62 -14.31
C ALA A 198 25.47 25.48 -13.51
N ALA A 199 24.16 25.51 -13.33
CA ALA A 199 23.44 24.54 -12.51
C ALA A 199 23.53 23.12 -13.06
N GLU A 200 23.60 22.13 -12.17
CA GLU A 200 23.53 20.71 -12.51
C GLU A 200 22.17 20.36 -13.16
N CYS A 201 22.17 19.38 -14.07
CA CYS A 201 21.02 19.11 -14.95
C CYS A 201 19.72 18.88 -14.16
N ASN A 202 19.75 18.16 -13.06
CA ASN A 202 18.57 17.84 -12.25
C ASN A 202 18.07 19.07 -11.49
N GLU A 203 18.97 19.80 -10.84
CA GLU A 203 18.66 21.05 -10.13
C GLU A 203 18.10 22.09 -11.10
N TRP A 204 18.74 22.25 -12.27
CA TRP A 204 18.30 23.14 -13.32
C TRP A 204 16.88 22.83 -13.80
N GLN A 205 16.53 21.56 -13.98
CA GLN A 205 15.18 21.15 -14.37
C GLN A 205 14.18 21.41 -13.25
N GLU A 206 14.52 21.06 -12.02
CA GLU A 206 13.65 21.22 -10.85
C GLU A 206 13.32 22.69 -10.61
N ASP A 207 14.34 23.55 -10.56
CA ASP A 207 14.20 24.98 -10.37
C ASP A 207 13.27 25.62 -11.40
N ASN A 208 13.47 25.28 -12.68
CA ASN A 208 12.71 25.92 -13.75
C ASN A 208 11.30 25.34 -13.92
N LEU A 209 11.09 24.07 -13.55
CA LEU A 209 9.76 23.46 -13.50
C LEU A 209 8.94 23.92 -12.28
N SER A 210 9.59 24.37 -11.21
CA SER A 210 8.93 24.88 -10.01
C SER A 210 8.43 26.32 -10.13
N LYS A 211 8.88 27.08 -11.14
CA LYS A 211 8.49 28.49 -11.35
C LYS A 211 7.14 28.56 -12.08
N PRO A 212 6.03 28.99 -11.44
CA PRO A 212 4.69 28.87 -12.02
C PRO A 212 4.55 29.53 -13.40
N GLU A 213 5.07 30.75 -13.57
CA GLU A 213 4.95 31.52 -14.82
C GLU A 213 5.88 31.00 -15.92
N PHE A 214 7.00 30.41 -15.57
CA PHE A 214 8.05 29.99 -16.52
C PHE A 214 7.97 28.49 -16.86
N SER A 215 7.44 27.67 -15.98
CA SER A 215 7.48 26.20 -16.08
C SER A 215 6.89 25.66 -17.39
N LEU A 216 5.79 26.23 -17.88
CA LEU A 216 5.17 25.80 -19.13
C LEU A 216 6.07 26.11 -20.34
N ARG A 217 6.64 27.34 -20.39
CA ARG A 217 7.59 27.73 -21.43
C ARG A 217 8.84 26.86 -21.36
N PHE A 218 9.37 26.61 -20.18
CA PHE A 218 10.53 25.75 -19.97
C PHE A 218 10.32 24.36 -20.55
N GLY A 219 9.23 23.67 -20.17
CA GLY A 219 8.92 22.34 -20.67
C GLY A 219 8.69 22.29 -22.17
N ALA A 220 7.97 23.28 -22.72
CA ALA A 220 7.77 23.43 -24.18
C ALA A 220 9.08 23.63 -24.93
N THR A 221 9.99 24.45 -24.39
CA THR A 221 11.30 24.73 -24.99
C THR A 221 12.20 23.50 -25.01
N CYS A 222 12.31 22.77 -23.87
CA CYS A 222 13.07 21.51 -23.80
C CYS A 222 12.52 20.48 -24.80
N TRP A 223 11.20 20.36 -24.89
CA TRP A 223 10.54 19.46 -25.84
C TRP A 223 10.79 19.87 -27.30
N ALA A 224 10.76 21.16 -27.63
CA ALA A 224 11.05 21.64 -28.98
C ALA A 224 12.49 21.29 -29.39
N PHE A 225 13.48 21.49 -28.52
CA PHE A 225 14.86 21.10 -28.80
C PHE A 225 15.00 19.60 -29.05
N TRP A 226 14.41 18.78 -28.19
CA TRP A 226 14.43 17.32 -28.35
C TRP A 226 13.81 16.88 -29.68
N LYS A 227 12.67 17.46 -30.06
CA LYS A 227 12.00 17.16 -31.33
C LYS A 227 12.85 17.58 -32.52
N ALA A 228 13.43 18.77 -32.50
CA ALA A 228 14.27 19.26 -33.60
C ALA A 228 15.58 18.46 -33.74
N ARG A 229 16.19 18.07 -32.58
CA ARG A 229 17.35 17.16 -32.60
C ARG A 229 16.98 15.82 -33.25
N ASN A 230 15.83 15.23 -32.91
CA ASN A 230 15.38 13.97 -33.50
C ASN A 230 15.10 14.10 -35.00
N GLU A 231 14.52 15.21 -35.45
CA GLU A 231 14.33 15.50 -36.89
C GLU A 231 15.67 15.64 -37.62
N ARG A 232 16.68 16.24 -37.00
CA ARG A 232 18.02 16.35 -37.56
C ARG A 232 18.68 14.95 -37.68
N VAL A 233 18.70 14.19 -36.59
CA VAL A 233 19.40 12.90 -36.56
C VAL A 233 18.74 11.85 -37.47
N PHE A 234 17.41 11.81 -37.49
CA PHE A 234 16.68 10.75 -38.21
C PHE A 234 16.16 11.17 -39.59
N LYS A 235 16.05 12.48 -39.86
CA LYS A 235 15.47 13.01 -41.13
C LYS A 235 16.37 14.00 -41.85
N GLY A 236 17.55 14.28 -41.30
CA GLY A 236 18.47 15.28 -41.85
C GLY A 236 17.95 16.74 -41.89
N LYS A 237 16.86 17.05 -41.15
CA LYS A 237 16.23 18.37 -41.17
C LYS A 237 16.87 19.28 -40.14
N ALA A 238 17.55 20.34 -40.60
CA ALA A 238 18.03 21.43 -39.74
C ALA A 238 16.88 22.40 -39.37
N THR A 239 16.97 22.99 -38.20
CA THR A 239 16.02 24.02 -37.72
C THR A 239 16.78 25.29 -37.40
N THR A 240 16.29 26.41 -37.88
CA THR A 240 16.82 27.76 -37.55
C THR A 240 16.32 28.25 -36.20
N LYS A 241 16.95 29.32 -35.66
CA LYS A 241 16.53 29.94 -34.41
C LYS A 241 15.06 30.38 -34.45
N ASP A 242 14.65 31.05 -35.54
CA ASP A 242 13.25 31.48 -35.73
C ASP A 242 12.29 30.29 -35.82
N GLY A 243 12.73 29.21 -36.45
CA GLY A 243 11.99 27.94 -36.50
C GLY A 243 11.77 27.35 -35.12
N PHE A 244 12.75 27.46 -34.21
CA PHE A 244 12.59 27.05 -32.81
C PHE A 244 11.59 27.92 -32.07
N MET A 245 11.72 29.25 -32.17
CA MET A 245 10.81 30.18 -31.50
C MET A 245 9.35 29.96 -31.91
N ARG A 246 9.11 29.70 -33.20
CA ARG A 246 7.80 29.36 -33.72
C ARG A 246 7.27 28.05 -33.09
N ARG A 247 8.07 26.99 -33.07
CA ARG A 247 7.71 25.72 -32.48
C ARG A 247 7.42 25.81 -30.98
N ILE A 248 8.19 26.60 -30.25
CA ILE A 248 7.95 26.84 -28.82
C ILE A 248 6.56 27.44 -28.62
N ASN A 249 6.23 28.48 -29.40
CA ASN A 249 4.94 29.14 -29.33
C ASN A 249 3.78 28.21 -29.73
N GLU A 250 3.95 27.38 -30.76
CA GLU A 250 2.99 26.35 -31.16
C GLU A 250 2.73 25.36 -30.02
N TRP A 251 3.79 24.88 -29.36
CA TRP A 251 3.65 23.99 -28.21
C TRP A 251 2.99 24.66 -27.01
N LEU A 252 3.27 25.95 -26.75
CA LEU A 252 2.60 26.71 -25.70
C LEU A 252 1.09 26.80 -25.91
N VAL A 253 0.66 27.02 -27.15
CA VAL A 253 -0.77 27.03 -27.51
C VAL A 253 -1.38 25.65 -27.26
N VAL A 254 -0.75 24.56 -27.71
CA VAL A 254 -1.22 23.20 -27.52
C VAL A 254 -1.31 22.83 -26.03
N ILE A 255 -0.30 23.24 -25.25
CA ILE A 255 -0.26 22.95 -23.79
C ILE A 255 -1.40 23.68 -23.08
N ARG A 256 -1.60 24.99 -23.35
CA ARG A 256 -2.67 25.77 -22.74
C ARG A 256 -4.05 25.23 -23.10
N SER A 257 -4.29 24.90 -24.37
CA SER A 257 -5.55 24.31 -24.81
C SER A 257 -5.81 22.94 -24.17
N ALA A 258 -4.76 22.12 -23.95
CA ALA A 258 -4.91 20.86 -23.25
C ALA A 258 -5.26 21.06 -21.76
N MET A 259 -4.65 22.06 -21.10
CA MET A 259 -4.95 22.41 -19.71
C MET A 259 -6.39 22.91 -19.53
N GLU A 260 -6.86 23.77 -20.43
CA GLU A 260 -8.24 24.27 -20.40
C GLU A 260 -9.27 23.13 -20.55
N LYS A 261 -8.98 22.16 -21.43
CA LYS A 261 -9.83 20.97 -21.59
C LYS A 261 -9.80 20.06 -20.37
N ASP A 262 -8.65 19.88 -19.76
CA ASP A 262 -8.49 19.06 -18.54
C ASP A 262 -9.23 19.72 -17.36
N GLN A 263 -9.12 21.03 -17.21
CA GLN A 263 -9.90 21.78 -16.21
C GLN A 263 -11.41 21.67 -16.44
N ALA A 264 -11.86 21.73 -17.70
CA ALA A 264 -13.27 21.57 -18.05
C ALA A 264 -13.79 20.14 -17.75
N LEU A 265 -12.93 19.11 -17.92
CA LEU A 265 -13.26 17.71 -17.60
C LEU A 265 -13.27 17.44 -16.09
N HIS A 266 -12.43 18.14 -15.32
CA HIS A 266 -12.38 18.01 -13.85
C HIS A 266 -13.44 18.88 -13.14
N HIS A 267 -14.18 19.72 -13.85
CA HIS A 267 -15.40 20.38 -13.38
C HIS A 267 -16.66 19.52 -13.55
N THR A 268 -16.53 18.19 -13.71
CA THR A 268 -17.67 17.34 -13.42
C THR A 268 -18.04 17.53 -11.96
N PRO A 269 -19.26 17.98 -11.64
CA PRO A 269 -19.70 18.09 -10.26
C PRO A 269 -19.46 16.74 -9.60
N ALA A 270 -18.91 16.77 -8.37
CA ALA A 270 -18.79 15.55 -7.57
C ALA A 270 -20.13 14.80 -7.65
N PRO A 271 -20.12 13.46 -7.79
CA PRO A 271 -21.37 12.71 -7.86
C PRO A 271 -22.24 13.12 -6.68
N PRO A 272 -23.54 13.28 -6.87
CA PRO A 272 -24.42 13.79 -5.85
C PRO A 272 -24.27 12.92 -4.60
N GLN A 273 -23.94 13.54 -3.49
CA GLN A 273 -23.87 12.89 -2.18
C GLN A 273 -25.21 13.05 -1.50
N LYS A 274 -25.73 11.98 -0.95
CA LYS A 274 -26.89 12.01 -0.05
C LYS A 274 -26.41 11.78 1.38
N THR A 275 -26.87 12.61 2.29
CA THR A 275 -26.71 12.33 3.71
C THR A 275 -27.71 11.24 4.09
N ALA A 276 -27.20 10.12 4.59
CA ALA A 276 -28.01 9.05 5.17
C ALA A 276 -27.77 9.03 6.68
N GLU A 277 -28.83 8.81 7.42
CA GLU A 277 -28.79 8.58 8.85
C GLU A 277 -28.47 7.10 9.10
N ILE A 278 -27.31 6.83 9.70
CA ILE A 278 -26.82 5.47 9.96
C ILE A 278 -26.98 5.15 11.44
N ALA A 279 -27.68 4.06 11.71
CA ALA A 279 -27.82 3.44 13.03
C ALA A 279 -27.45 1.96 12.96
N TRP A 280 -27.18 1.35 14.10
CA TRP A 280 -27.08 -0.09 14.17
C TRP A 280 -28.43 -0.75 13.83
N THR A 281 -28.38 -1.82 13.07
CA THR A 281 -29.60 -2.58 12.69
C THR A 281 -29.56 -3.96 13.35
N PRO A 282 -30.59 -4.30 14.16
CA PRO A 282 -30.68 -5.60 14.82
C PRO A 282 -30.84 -6.73 13.79
N PRO A 283 -30.39 -7.94 14.12
CA PRO A 283 -30.58 -9.11 13.25
C PRO A 283 -32.06 -9.53 13.20
N PRO A 284 -32.46 -10.34 12.23
CA PRO A 284 -33.80 -10.91 12.17
C PRO A 284 -34.17 -11.70 13.44
N ARG A 285 -35.45 -11.89 13.69
CA ARG A 285 -35.90 -12.73 14.82
C ARG A 285 -35.28 -14.14 14.73
N GLN A 286 -34.87 -14.69 15.86
CA GLN A 286 -34.17 -15.97 16.03
C GLN A 286 -32.73 -15.97 15.50
N TRP A 287 -32.21 -14.85 15.01
CA TRP A 287 -30.81 -14.66 14.66
C TRP A 287 -30.12 -13.87 15.77
N ILE A 288 -28.82 -14.03 15.88
CA ILE A 288 -27.96 -13.15 16.65
C ILE A 288 -27.07 -12.33 15.71
N ALA A 289 -26.76 -11.11 16.09
CA ALA A 289 -25.70 -10.34 15.45
C ALA A 289 -24.37 -10.59 16.16
N ILE A 290 -23.32 -10.73 15.39
CA ILE A 290 -21.93 -10.65 15.85
C ILE A 290 -21.36 -9.39 15.26
N ASN A 291 -21.03 -8.41 16.08
CA ASN A 291 -20.30 -7.21 15.68
C ASN A 291 -18.84 -7.39 16.05
N CYS A 292 -17.93 -7.25 15.11
CA CYS A 292 -16.49 -7.31 15.37
C CYS A 292 -15.78 -6.10 14.74
N ASP A 293 -14.65 -5.75 15.32
CA ASP A 293 -13.75 -4.72 14.83
C ASP A 293 -12.30 -5.04 15.17
N GLY A 294 -11.38 -4.49 14.39
CA GLY A 294 -9.94 -4.57 14.60
C GLY A 294 -9.34 -3.19 14.87
N SER A 295 -8.34 -3.11 15.73
CA SER A 295 -7.62 -1.88 16.04
C SER A 295 -6.12 -2.12 16.04
N VAL A 296 -5.32 -1.13 15.57
CA VAL A 296 -3.86 -1.21 15.55
C VAL A 296 -3.25 0.07 16.10
N LEU A 297 -2.36 -0.06 17.06
CA LEU A 297 -1.57 1.06 17.59
C LEU A 297 -0.53 1.50 16.56
N GLN A 298 -0.63 2.72 16.05
CA GLN A 298 0.26 3.24 15.00
C GLN A 298 1.74 3.25 15.40
N ASN A 299 2.06 3.40 16.69
CA ASN A 299 3.44 3.53 17.16
C ASN A 299 4.17 2.19 17.31
N SER A 300 3.44 1.13 17.70
CA SER A 300 4.02 -0.19 17.99
C SER A 300 3.63 -1.27 16.98
N GLY A 301 2.55 -1.05 16.21
CA GLY A 301 1.96 -2.07 15.35
C GLY A 301 1.21 -3.17 16.10
N VAL A 302 1.10 -3.07 17.44
CA VAL A 302 0.31 -4.01 18.25
C VAL A 302 -1.15 -3.87 17.89
N ALA A 303 -1.79 -5.00 17.63
CA ALA A 303 -3.15 -5.10 17.11
C ALA A 303 -4.08 -5.74 18.17
N PHE A 304 -5.32 -5.33 18.12
CA PHE A 304 -6.38 -5.81 18.99
C PHE A 304 -7.62 -6.12 18.16
N ALA A 305 -8.45 -7.02 18.67
CA ALA A 305 -9.78 -7.24 18.15
C ALA A 305 -10.79 -7.20 19.28
N GLY A 306 -11.98 -6.72 18.98
CA GLY A 306 -13.11 -6.69 19.90
C GLY A 306 -14.38 -7.12 19.20
N GLY A 307 -15.31 -7.70 19.99
CA GLY A 307 -16.60 -8.06 19.44
C GLY A 307 -17.63 -8.35 20.51
N LEU A 308 -18.89 -8.32 20.08
CA LEU A 308 -20.02 -8.65 20.94
C LEU A 308 -21.10 -9.40 20.16
N LEU A 309 -21.83 -10.22 20.89
CA LEU A 309 -22.98 -10.98 20.42
C LEU A 309 -24.25 -10.33 20.96
N ARG A 310 -25.24 -10.11 20.09
CA ARG A 310 -26.51 -9.46 20.46
C ARG A 310 -27.70 -10.23 19.85
N ASP A 311 -28.80 -10.27 20.60
CA ASP A 311 -30.05 -10.81 20.07
C ASP A 311 -30.79 -9.77 19.19
N HIS A 312 -31.91 -10.18 18.60
CA HIS A 312 -32.77 -9.33 17.79
C HIS A 312 -33.42 -8.15 18.55
N GLY A 313 -33.38 -8.17 19.87
CA GLY A 313 -33.81 -7.06 20.73
C GLY A 313 -32.67 -6.10 21.09
N GLY A 314 -31.45 -6.35 20.64
CA GLY A 314 -30.27 -5.54 20.98
C GLY A 314 -29.64 -5.90 22.33
N ARG A 315 -30.12 -6.93 23.02
CA ARG A 315 -29.54 -7.37 24.30
C ARG A 315 -28.18 -8.01 24.02
N CYS A 316 -27.16 -7.59 24.77
CA CYS A 316 -25.84 -8.21 24.74
C CYS A 316 -25.89 -9.61 25.37
N LEU A 317 -25.39 -10.61 24.64
CA LEU A 317 -25.30 -12.00 25.05
C LEU A 317 -23.90 -12.36 25.51
N GLY A 318 -22.88 -11.67 24.99
CA GLY A 318 -21.49 -11.81 25.33
C GLY A 318 -20.65 -10.76 24.63
N ALA A 319 -19.49 -10.45 25.18
CA ALA A 319 -18.53 -9.53 24.61
C ALA A 319 -17.10 -10.01 24.89
N PHE A 320 -16.18 -9.68 24.00
CA PHE A 320 -14.77 -10.05 24.13
C PHE A 320 -13.85 -8.94 23.62
N ALA A 321 -12.63 -8.93 24.14
CA ALA A 321 -11.50 -8.17 23.60
C ALA A 321 -10.25 -9.06 23.61
N CYS A 322 -9.43 -8.95 22.58
CA CYS A 322 -8.23 -9.75 22.39
C CYS A 322 -7.03 -8.90 22.02
N ASN A 323 -5.89 -9.19 22.63
CA ASN A 323 -4.60 -8.76 22.12
C ASN A 323 -4.13 -9.78 21.07
N LEU A 324 -3.77 -9.30 19.88
CA LEU A 324 -3.40 -10.15 18.75
C LEU A 324 -1.90 -10.18 18.47
N GLY A 325 -1.09 -9.45 19.26
CA GLY A 325 0.30 -9.20 18.92
C GLY A 325 0.45 -8.18 17.78
N ILE A 326 1.54 -8.25 17.01
CA ILE A 326 1.82 -7.31 15.92
C ILE A 326 1.30 -7.87 14.60
N CYS A 327 0.27 -7.25 14.04
CA CYS A 327 -0.26 -7.63 12.73
C CYS A 327 -0.93 -6.44 12.01
N SER A 328 -1.32 -6.67 10.74
CA SER A 328 -2.02 -5.66 9.94
C SER A 328 -3.47 -5.45 10.43
N ILE A 329 -4.04 -4.28 10.14
CA ILE A 329 -5.45 -4.00 10.45
C ILE A 329 -6.38 -5.03 9.80
N THR A 330 -6.12 -5.43 8.55
CA THR A 330 -6.90 -6.47 7.87
C THR A 330 -6.84 -7.81 8.60
N THR A 331 -5.67 -8.19 9.12
CA THR A 331 -5.51 -9.39 9.94
C THR A 331 -6.32 -9.29 11.24
N ALA A 332 -6.28 -8.12 11.90
CA ALA A 332 -7.02 -7.88 13.13
C ALA A 332 -8.54 -8.01 12.93
N GLU A 333 -9.07 -7.39 11.87
CA GLU A 333 -10.47 -7.51 11.46
C GLU A 333 -10.90 -8.96 11.22
N LEU A 334 -10.11 -9.70 10.42
CA LEU A 334 -10.39 -11.09 10.10
C LEU A 334 -10.33 -12.00 11.35
N ARG A 335 -9.34 -11.79 12.22
CA ARG A 335 -9.21 -12.56 13.48
C ARG A 335 -10.35 -12.25 14.43
N GLY A 336 -10.78 -10.99 14.55
CA GLY A 336 -11.96 -10.59 15.31
C GLY A 336 -13.23 -11.31 14.82
N ALA A 337 -13.42 -11.36 13.49
CA ALA A 337 -14.53 -12.09 12.88
C ALA A 337 -14.48 -13.60 13.19
N VAL A 338 -13.30 -14.24 13.09
CA VAL A 338 -13.10 -15.65 13.41
C VAL A 338 -13.43 -15.92 14.88
N MET A 339 -12.97 -15.06 15.80
CA MET A 339 -13.23 -15.21 17.25
C MET A 339 -14.72 -15.05 17.56
N GLY A 340 -15.38 -14.09 16.95
CA GLY A 340 -16.83 -13.91 17.10
C GLY A 340 -17.63 -15.10 16.59
N LEU A 341 -17.27 -15.64 15.42
CA LEU A 341 -17.88 -16.83 14.85
C LEU A 341 -17.65 -18.07 15.74
N GLN A 342 -16.42 -18.25 16.28
CA GLN A 342 -16.10 -19.34 17.17
C GLN A 342 -16.92 -19.23 18.47
N ALA A 343 -16.96 -18.07 19.10
CA ALA A 343 -17.75 -17.84 20.32
C ALA A 343 -19.24 -18.15 20.10
N ALA A 344 -19.82 -17.67 19.01
CA ALA A 344 -21.21 -17.94 18.68
C ALA A 344 -21.49 -19.44 18.46
N TRP A 345 -20.56 -20.15 17.80
CA TRP A 345 -20.68 -21.59 17.62
C TRP A 345 -20.63 -22.35 18.95
N ASP A 346 -19.68 -22.03 19.83
CA ASP A 346 -19.45 -22.67 21.11
C ASP A 346 -20.60 -22.43 22.07
N ASP A 347 -21.21 -21.23 22.03
CA ASP A 347 -22.44 -20.89 22.79
C ASP A 347 -23.71 -21.55 22.22
N GLY A 348 -23.60 -22.32 21.13
CA GLY A 348 -24.71 -23.08 20.55
C GLY A 348 -25.61 -22.32 19.62
N TYR A 349 -25.26 -21.06 19.22
CA TYR A 349 -26.03 -20.32 18.22
C TYR A 349 -25.83 -20.92 16.83
N ARG A 350 -26.90 -20.96 16.05
CA ARG A 350 -26.92 -21.60 14.72
C ARG A 350 -27.50 -20.72 13.61
N LYS A 351 -27.97 -19.51 13.96
CA LYS A 351 -28.41 -18.49 13.00
C LYS A 351 -27.74 -17.17 13.36
N VAL A 352 -26.76 -16.77 12.57
CA VAL A 352 -25.80 -15.73 12.92
C VAL A 352 -25.67 -14.72 11.78
N GLN A 353 -25.74 -13.43 12.10
CA GLN A 353 -25.39 -12.36 11.19
C GLN A 353 -24.09 -11.71 11.64
N LEU A 354 -23.02 -11.96 10.90
CA LEU A 354 -21.72 -11.31 11.11
C LEU A 354 -21.71 -9.92 10.48
N GLN A 355 -21.60 -8.90 11.31
CA GLN A 355 -21.66 -7.48 10.95
C GLN A 355 -20.27 -6.86 11.10
N LEU A 356 -19.67 -6.42 9.98
CA LEU A 356 -18.33 -5.84 9.91
C LEU A 356 -18.37 -4.50 9.17
N ASP A 357 -17.56 -3.53 9.61
CA ASP A 357 -17.44 -2.24 8.91
C ASP A 357 -16.27 -2.20 7.92
N SER A 358 -15.45 -3.25 7.88
CA SER A 358 -14.40 -3.46 6.89
C SER A 358 -14.94 -4.17 5.64
N GLN A 359 -15.18 -3.43 4.55
CA GLN A 359 -15.55 -4.02 3.26
C GLN A 359 -14.52 -5.03 2.76
N VAL A 360 -13.23 -4.80 3.05
CA VAL A 360 -12.15 -5.71 2.69
C VAL A 360 -12.30 -7.03 3.42
N ALA A 361 -12.55 -7.01 4.72
CA ALA A 361 -12.77 -8.21 5.52
C ALA A 361 -14.01 -8.98 5.04
N VAL A 362 -15.13 -8.30 4.79
CA VAL A 362 -16.35 -8.92 4.23
C VAL A 362 -16.06 -9.62 2.91
N HIS A 363 -15.38 -8.91 1.99
CA HIS A 363 -15.04 -9.48 0.67
C HIS A 363 -14.14 -10.71 0.79
N LEU A 364 -13.11 -10.66 1.63
CA LEU A 364 -12.19 -11.77 1.84
C LEU A 364 -12.87 -12.99 2.48
N LEU A 365 -13.79 -12.79 3.44
CA LEU A 365 -14.55 -13.88 4.06
C LEU A 365 -15.53 -14.55 3.08
N GLN A 366 -16.04 -13.81 2.10
CA GLN A 366 -16.94 -14.30 1.06
C GLN A 366 -16.20 -14.90 -0.16
N ASP A 367 -14.89 -14.59 -0.33
CA ASP A 367 -14.09 -15.11 -1.45
C ASP A 367 -13.73 -16.58 -1.23
N LYS A 368 -14.13 -17.43 -2.18
CA LYS A 368 -13.77 -18.86 -2.17
C LYS A 368 -12.34 -19.14 -2.66
N ASN A 369 -11.68 -18.16 -3.29
CA ASN A 369 -10.32 -18.29 -3.83
C ASN A 369 -9.24 -17.77 -2.88
N TYR A 370 -9.45 -17.85 -1.58
CA TYR A 370 -8.56 -17.32 -0.54
C TYR A 370 -7.22 -18.07 -0.40
N ARG A 371 -7.09 -19.25 -1.01
CA ARG A 371 -5.97 -20.17 -0.76
C ARG A 371 -4.59 -19.60 -1.08
N ASP A 372 -4.51 -18.70 -2.06
CA ASP A 372 -3.27 -18.06 -2.50
C ASP A 372 -3.09 -16.65 -1.94
N HIS A 373 -3.89 -16.29 -0.94
CA HIS A 373 -3.84 -14.97 -0.31
C HIS A 373 -2.87 -14.97 0.89
N ALA A 374 -2.22 -13.83 1.15
CA ALA A 374 -1.33 -13.67 2.31
C ALA A 374 -2.01 -13.99 3.65
N GLN A 375 -3.34 -13.83 3.73
CA GLN A 375 -4.16 -14.16 4.90
C GLN A 375 -4.74 -15.58 4.86
N ALA A 376 -4.18 -16.49 4.06
CA ALA A 376 -4.73 -17.83 3.85
C ALA A 376 -4.95 -18.61 5.15
N GLY A 377 -4.08 -18.47 6.15
CA GLY A 377 -4.21 -19.13 7.45
C GLY A 377 -5.49 -18.74 8.19
N VAL A 378 -5.74 -17.44 8.39
CA VAL A 378 -6.94 -16.95 9.08
C VAL A 378 -8.21 -17.18 8.25
N LEU A 379 -8.13 -17.03 6.93
CA LEU A 379 -9.25 -17.30 6.03
C LEU A 379 -9.63 -18.78 6.00
N SER A 380 -8.65 -19.69 6.06
CA SER A 380 -8.91 -21.13 6.19
C SER A 380 -9.70 -21.44 7.46
N LYS A 381 -9.34 -20.82 8.60
CA LYS A 381 -10.08 -20.98 9.85
C LYS A 381 -11.50 -20.43 9.76
N ALA A 382 -11.66 -19.27 9.13
CA ALA A 382 -12.99 -18.70 8.89
C ALA A 382 -13.86 -19.65 8.04
N GLN A 383 -13.31 -20.16 6.92
CA GLN A 383 -14.05 -21.06 6.02
C GLN A 383 -14.40 -22.40 6.68
N GLU A 384 -13.55 -22.94 7.55
CA GLU A 384 -13.88 -24.10 8.37
C GLU A 384 -15.13 -23.83 9.22
N LEU A 385 -15.16 -22.69 9.93
CA LEU A 385 -16.32 -22.31 10.74
C LEU A 385 -17.57 -22.11 9.87
N LEU A 386 -17.44 -21.39 8.76
CA LEU A 386 -18.54 -21.11 7.84
C LEU A 386 -19.10 -22.38 7.18
N SER A 387 -18.30 -23.45 7.05
CA SER A 387 -18.73 -24.73 6.46
C SER A 387 -19.50 -25.64 7.43
N ARG A 388 -19.56 -25.30 8.72
CA ARG A 388 -20.30 -26.06 9.73
C ARG A 388 -21.80 -26.00 9.48
N GLN A 389 -22.60 -26.82 10.20
CA GLN A 389 -24.06 -26.87 10.05
C GLN A 389 -24.74 -25.71 10.80
N TRP A 390 -24.73 -24.54 10.22
CA TRP A 390 -25.42 -23.35 10.69
C TRP A 390 -25.68 -22.35 9.54
N ASP A 391 -26.54 -21.37 9.79
CA ASP A 391 -26.85 -20.30 8.85
C ASP A 391 -26.01 -19.06 9.25
N VAL A 392 -25.08 -18.64 8.40
CA VAL A 392 -24.27 -17.42 8.60
C VAL A 392 -24.49 -16.46 7.45
N ASP A 393 -24.91 -15.24 7.79
CA ASP A 393 -25.01 -14.11 6.88
C ASP A 393 -23.90 -13.12 7.18
N ILE A 394 -23.07 -12.75 6.22
CA ILE A 394 -21.95 -11.84 6.39
C ILE A 394 -22.31 -10.53 5.69
N ILE A 395 -22.48 -9.46 6.47
CA ILE A 395 -22.88 -8.15 5.95
C ILE A 395 -21.88 -7.06 6.32
N HIS A 396 -21.75 -6.12 5.40
CA HIS A 396 -21.06 -4.87 5.67
C HIS A 396 -22.02 -3.90 6.37
N ILE A 397 -21.58 -3.29 7.45
CA ILE A 397 -22.25 -2.17 8.11
C ILE A 397 -21.34 -0.94 8.09
N TYR A 398 -21.92 0.25 8.28
CA TYR A 398 -21.10 1.45 8.43
C TYR A 398 -20.56 1.55 9.85
N ARG A 399 -19.41 2.24 10.00
CA ARG A 399 -18.70 2.38 11.29
C ARG A 399 -19.58 3.01 12.37
N GLU A 400 -20.50 3.92 11.99
CA GLU A 400 -21.48 4.54 12.87
C GLU A 400 -22.42 3.51 13.53
N GLY A 401 -22.65 2.36 12.86
CA GLY A 401 -23.41 1.22 13.39
C GLY A 401 -22.55 0.15 14.09
N ASN A 402 -21.20 0.32 14.19
CA ASN A 402 -20.29 -0.66 14.79
C ASN A 402 -19.58 -0.17 16.06
N LYS A 403 -20.09 0.88 16.71
CA LYS A 403 -19.45 1.56 17.84
C LYS A 403 -19.13 0.68 19.04
N CYS A 404 -19.97 -0.30 19.32
CA CYS A 404 -19.73 -1.23 20.42
C CYS A 404 -18.48 -2.10 20.16
N ALA A 405 -18.29 -2.59 18.92
CA ALA A 405 -17.13 -3.39 18.55
C ALA A 405 -15.87 -2.52 18.49
N ASP A 406 -15.94 -1.31 17.93
CA ASP A 406 -14.84 -0.33 17.93
C ASP A 406 -14.38 -0.02 19.36
N PHE A 407 -15.32 0.19 20.30
CA PHE A 407 -15.00 0.40 21.71
C PHE A 407 -14.24 -0.81 22.31
N LEU A 408 -14.70 -2.04 22.03
CA LEU A 408 -14.09 -3.26 22.56
C LEU A 408 -12.68 -3.48 21.96
N ALA A 409 -12.50 -3.26 20.66
CA ALA A 409 -11.19 -3.34 20.03
C ALA A 409 -10.23 -2.29 20.63
N ASN A 410 -10.70 -1.07 20.92
CA ASN A 410 -9.91 -0.03 21.59
C ASN A 410 -9.69 -0.30 23.09
N LEU A 411 -10.62 -0.96 23.77
CA LEU A 411 -10.43 -1.37 25.16
C LEU A 411 -9.23 -2.33 25.31
N GLY A 412 -8.98 -3.15 24.31
CA GLY A 412 -7.80 -4.01 24.23
C GLY A 412 -6.48 -3.27 24.49
N HIS A 413 -6.37 -1.99 24.13
CA HIS A 413 -5.18 -1.15 24.38
C HIS A 413 -4.86 -0.93 25.87
N THR A 414 -5.83 -1.09 26.74
CA THR A 414 -5.69 -0.88 28.19
C THR A 414 -5.54 -2.17 28.98
N LEU A 415 -5.69 -3.31 28.31
CA LEU A 415 -5.55 -4.63 28.94
C LEU A 415 -4.09 -5.02 28.99
N ASP A 416 -3.67 -5.65 30.09
CA ASP A 416 -2.35 -6.24 30.20
C ASP A 416 -2.11 -7.23 29.07
N ILE A 417 -0.85 -7.33 28.61
CA ILE A 417 -0.44 -7.98 27.35
C ILE A 417 -0.51 -9.52 27.50
N GLU A 418 -1.61 -10.02 27.99
CA GLU A 418 -1.93 -11.43 27.80
C GLU A 418 -2.55 -11.62 26.42
N LEU A 419 -1.89 -12.43 25.60
CA LEU A 419 -2.30 -12.70 24.22
C LEU A 419 -3.53 -13.61 24.14
N HIS A 420 -4.52 -13.35 24.97
CA HIS A 420 -5.77 -14.11 25.01
C HIS A 420 -6.97 -13.22 24.73
N CYS A 421 -8.00 -13.90 24.29
CA CYS A 421 -9.32 -13.33 24.21
C CYS A 421 -9.98 -13.44 25.58
N ILE A 422 -10.28 -12.29 26.18
CA ILE A 422 -10.93 -12.23 27.50
C ILE A 422 -12.40 -11.85 27.34
N PRO A 423 -13.30 -12.54 28.08
CA PRO A 423 -14.68 -12.10 28.21
C PRO A 423 -14.74 -10.72 28.86
N ILE A 424 -15.53 -9.83 28.30
CA ILE A 424 -15.74 -8.47 28.82
C ILE A 424 -17.12 -8.38 29.45
N ASP A 425 -17.20 -7.76 30.63
CA ASP A 425 -18.47 -7.45 31.25
C ASP A 425 -19.27 -6.45 30.39
N PRO A 426 -20.43 -6.82 29.86
CA PRO A 426 -21.24 -5.94 29.03
C PRO A 426 -21.66 -4.63 29.69
N SER A 427 -21.55 -4.51 31.00
CA SER A 427 -21.89 -3.28 31.74
C SER A 427 -21.06 -2.08 31.30
N CYS A 428 -19.82 -2.28 30.85
CA CYS A 428 -18.97 -1.22 30.31
C CYS A 428 -19.48 -0.64 28.97
N LEU A 429 -20.34 -1.40 28.27
CA LEU A 429 -20.97 -1.01 27.01
C LEU A 429 -22.37 -0.43 27.17
N SER A 430 -22.91 -0.32 28.42
CA SER A 430 -24.31 -0.02 28.67
C SER A 430 -24.80 1.25 27.94
N HIS A 431 -23.98 2.28 27.87
CA HIS A 431 -24.30 3.53 27.17
C HIS A 431 -24.39 3.37 25.64
N LEU A 432 -23.50 2.56 25.03
CA LEU A 432 -23.50 2.30 23.58
C LEU A 432 -24.64 1.35 23.20
N ILE A 433 -24.88 0.30 24.02
CA ILE A 433 -25.99 -0.63 23.80
C ILE A 433 -27.34 0.12 23.91
N LEU A 434 -27.46 1.05 24.87
CA LEU A 434 -28.67 1.88 25.00
C LEU A 434 -28.81 2.81 23.79
N TYR A 435 -27.70 3.41 23.30
CA TYR A 435 -27.69 4.26 22.12
C TYR A 435 -28.20 3.49 20.87
N ASP A 436 -27.66 2.31 20.63
CA ASP A 436 -28.05 1.43 19.53
C ASP A 436 -29.50 0.96 19.68
N GLY A 437 -29.91 0.58 20.90
CA GLY A 437 -31.27 0.10 21.20
C GLY A 437 -32.35 1.17 21.04
N GLN A 438 -32.02 2.43 21.15
CA GLN A 438 -32.91 3.56 20.87
C GLN A 438 -32.98 3.91 19.38
N GLY A 439 -32.18 3.23 18.51
CA GLY A 439 -32.12 3.53 17.09
C GLY A 439 -31.52 4.91 16.78
N LEU A 440 -30.65 5.41 17.64
CA LEU A 440 -30.00 6.70 17.42
C LEU A 440 -29.02 6.59 16.25
N SER A 441 -29.12 7.57 15.34
CA SER A 441 -28.38 7.59 14.08
C SER A 441 -27.34 8.71 14.04
N GLU A 442 -26.36 8.56 13.15
CA GLU A 442 -25.41 9.61 12.80
C GLU A 442 -25.44 9.88 11.29
N PRO A 443 -25.29 11.16 10.90
CA PRO A 443 -25.29 11.52 9.47
C PRO A 443 -24.00 11.08 8.79
N ARG A 444 -24.14 10.38 7.66
CA ARG A 444 -23.04 10.00 6.77
C ARG A 444 -23.31 10.41 5.34
N SER A 445 -22.32 11.03 4.69
CA SER A 445 -22.38 11.30 3.25
C SER A 445 -22.09 10.03 2.47
N ILE A 446 -23.08 9.54 1.72
CA ILE A 446 -22.94 8.37 0.83
C ILE A 446 -23.07 8.81 -0.63
N LEU A 447 -22.26 8.17 -1.49
CA LEU A 447 -22.35 8.37 -2.94
C LEU A 447 -23.65 7.76 -3.44
N ILE A 448 -24.37 8.48 -4.28
CA ILE A 448 -25.52 7.92 -5.01
C ILE A 448 -24.96 7.21 -6.24
N ASN A 449 -25.09 5.89 -6.27
CA ASN A 449 -24.76 5.09 -7.46
C ASN A 449 -25.85 5.23 -8.53
#